data_e0bacf191219463d11eb59456118350b
#
_entry.id   e0bacf191219463d11eb59456118350b
#
_cell.length_a   1.000
_cell.length_b   1.000
_cell.length_c   1.000
_cell.angle_alpha   90.00
_cell.angle_beta   90.00
_cell.angle_gamma   90.00
#
_symmetry.space_group_name_H-M   'P 1'
#
loop_
_entity.id
_entity.type
_entity.pdbx_description
1 polymer ?
#
loop_
_entity_poly.entity_id
_entity_poly.type
_entity_poly.pdbx_seq_one_letter_code
_entity_poly.pdbx_strand_id
1 'polypeptide(L)'
;MSASASKSALLLSPCLRWAWTGAKPYEDEFADTTKRDKGTLFHSCMDHHYRHGDEKWLKLVATFSNQDVCSWVVDAIKWSNTHLEPRCQQVLSEVYVGYNFETGESHTDVTVHDRQYPKDMPGFLPGTCDLVCLLRDGSLLVADWKTGGGTGADKQLMSLALGLRDVFRSADGSLRPVRLAILYATEQGVHPVEWEVTDAELESHRQAMAFQLADVGVRTEPVPGIHCSQLYCNHLAYCPGIAATVDGAAEAPQGLLPAASLVRKYNIQEAPSSAEHAGSIMERVTAAKRQLAFYEKRIQQYVADGGTCLAGDFEYSKKADGHRWRARK
;
A
#
# COMPACT_ATOMS: atom_id res chain seq x y z
N MET A 1 13.01 2.53 12.54
CA MET A 1 11.77 1.79 12.16
C MET A 1 11.42 2.17 10.74
N SER A 2 11.16 1.22 9.85
CA SER A 2 10.79 1.52 8.44
C SER A 2 9.28 1.66 8.23
N ALA A 3 8.51 1.78 9.31
CA ALA A 3 7.07 1.91 9.26
C ALA A 3 6.63 3.36 9.03
N SER A 4 5.52 3.52 8.32
CA SER A 4 4.85 4.80 8.08
C SER A 4 3.33 4.60 8.12
N ALA A 5 2.56 5.69 8.18
CA ALA A 5 1.11 5.63 8.22
C ALA A 5 0.52 4.84 7.04
N SER A 6 1.14 4.89 5.85
CA SER A 6 0.73 4.09 4.69
C SER A 6 0.85 2.57 4.91
N LYS A 7 1.51 2.14 5.96
CA LYS A 7 1.65 0.74 6.38
C LYS A 7 0.78 0.36 7.58
N SER A 8 -0.13 1.23 8.03
CA SER A 8 -0.98 0.98 9.21
C SER A 8 -1.78 -0.32 9.10
N ALA A 9 -2.36 -0.62 7.93
CA ALA A 9 -3.07 -1.89 7.74
C ALA A 9 -2.14 -3.09 7.88
N LEU A 10 -0.90 -2.98 7.42
CA LEU A 10 0.09 -4.05 7.54
C LEU A 10 0.61 -4.18 8.99
N LEU A 11 0.75 -3.06 9.74
CA LEU A 11 1.06 -3.07 11.17
C LEU A 11 -0.02 -3.78 11.98
N LEU A 12 -1.28 -3.61 11.62
CA LEU A 12 -2.41 -4.29 12.26
C LEU A 12 -2.59 -5.75 11.81
N SER A 13 -1.75 -6.23 10.89
CA SER A 13 -1.76 -7.63 10.47
C SER A 13 -1.05 -8.53 11.47
N PRO A 14 -1.27 -9.86 11.41
CA PRO A 14 -0.62 -10.80 12.33
C PRO A 14 0.91 -10.84 12.25
N CYS A 15 1.51 -10.37 11.14
CA CYS A 15 2.94 -10.45 10.89
C CYS A 15 3.61 -9.08 11.04
N LEU A 16 4.53 -8.94 11.98
CA LEU A 16 5.32 -7.71 12.19
C LEU A 16 6.75 -7.79 11.67
N ARG A 17 7.17 -8.94 11.14
CA ARG A 17 8.54 -9.14 10.65
C ARG A 17 8.99 -8.09 9.64
N TRP A 18 8.10 -7.65 8.77
CA TRP A 18 8.40 -6.63 7.76
C TRP A 18 8.79 -5.26 8.35
N ALA A 19 8.31 -4.94 9.56
CA ALA A 19 8.62 -3.70 10.26
C ALA A 19 9.94 -3.78 11.05
N TRP A 20 10.48 -4.98 11.20
CA TRP A 20 11.75 -5.18 11.90
C TRP A 20 12.92 -4.67 11.05
N THR A 21 13.77 -3.85 11.66
CA THR A 21 14.88 -3.17 10.97
C THR A 21 15.97 -4.11 10.46
N GLY A 22 16.04 -5.34 10.96
CA GLY A 22 17.00 -6.36 10.48
C GLY A 22 16.61 -7.01 9.14
N ALA A 23 15.37 -6.91 8.73
CA ALA A 23 14.92 -7.41 7.44
C ALA A 23 15.13 -6.35 6.35
N LYS A 24 15.91 -6.66 5.31
CA LYS A 24 16.08 -5.74 4.17
C LYS A 24 14.77 -5.67 3.39
N PRO A 25 14.25 -4.46 3.09
CA PRO A 25 13.16 -4.32 2.14
C PRO A 25 13.63 -4.86 0.77
N TYR A 26 12.73 -5.55 0.10
CA TYR A 26 12.96 -5.96 -1.27
C TYR A 26 12.61 -4.81 -2.21
N GLU A 27 13.59 -4.34 -2.96
CA GLU A 27 13.35 -3.51 -4.12
C GLU A 27 13.28 -4.44 -5.33
N ASP A 28 12.09 -4.61 -5.88
CA ASP A 28 11.88 -5.36 -7.12
C ASP A 28 12.39 -4.51 -8.28
N GLU A 29 13.65 -4.73 -8.65
CA GLU A 29 14.31 -4.05 -9.77
C GLU A 29 13.57 -4.26 -11.10
N PHE A 30 12.70 -5.26 -11.16
CA PHE A 30 11.89 -5.61 -12.33
C PHE A 30 10.40 -5.28 -12.16
N ALA A 31 10.03 -4.60 -11.08
CA ALA A 31 8.65 -4.19 -10.89
C ALA A 31 8.22 -3.26 -12.04
N ASP A 32 7.07 -3.57 -12.62
CA ASP A 32 6.40 -2.59 -13.48
C ASP A 32 5.97 -1.38 -12.64
N THR A 33 6.77 -0.32 -12.72
CA THR A 33 6.56 0.91 -11.96
C THR A 33 5.50 1.80 -12.60
N THR A 34 5.02 1.50 -13.80
CA THR A 34 4.13 2.35 -14.60
C THR A 34 2.93 2.83 -13.80
N LYS A 35 2.27 1.94 -13.04
CA LYS A 35 1.11 2.31 -12.21
C LYS A 35 1.50 3.22 -11.04
N ARG A 36 2.64 2.95 -10.40
CA ARG A 36 3.18 3.77 -9.31
C ARG A 36 3.57 5.15 -9.82
N ASP A 37 4.22 5.21 -10.98
CA ASP A 37 4.70 6.46 -11.56
C ASP A 37 3.52 7.33 -12.02
N LYS A 38 2.47 6.74 -12.61
CA LYS A 38 1.19 7.40 -12.89
C LYS A 38 0.56 7.97 -11.62
N GLY A 39 0.50 7.19 -10.54
CA GLY A 39 -0.01 7.64 -9.24
C GLY A 39 0.80 8.80 -8.68
N THR A 40 2.13 8.70 -8.69
CA THR A 40 3.02 9.76 -8.21
C THR A 40 2.82 11.06 -8.98
N LEU A 41 2.72 10.98 -10.31
CA LEU A 41 2.46 12.14 -11.15
C LEU A 41 1.11 12.78 -10.84
N PHE A 42 0.05 11.96 -10.69
CA PHE A 42 -1.28 12.45 -10.32
C PHE A 42 -1.26 13.22 -8.99
N HIS A 43 -0.66 12.65 -7.93
CA HIS A 43 -0.56 13.31 -6.62
C HIS A 43 0.21 14.63 -6.72
N SER A 44 1.33 14.67 -7.45
CA SER A 44 2.10 15.91 -7.66
C SER A 44 1.26 16.99 -8.36
N CYS A 45 0.44 16.63 -9.35
CA CYS A 45 -0.44 17.57 -10.02
C CYS A 45 -1.53 18.11 -9.09
N MET A 46 -2.14 17.23 -8.28
CA MET A 46 -3.17 17.64 -7.32
C MET A 46 -2.61 18.53 -6.22
N ASP A 47 -1.42 18.21 -5.69
CA ASP A 47 -0.73 19.08 -4.71
C ASP A 47 -0.47 20.47 -5.29
N HIS A 48 0.05 20.54 -6.51
CA HIS A 48 0.31 21.81 -7.18
C HIS A 48 -0.98 22.63 -7.38
N HIS A 49 -2.09 21.99 -7.76
CA HIS A 49 -3.39 22.64 -7.90
C HIS A 49 -3.83 23.30 -6.58
N TYR A 50 -3.83 22.56 -5.47
CA TYR A 50 -4.30 23.07 -4.17
C TYR A 50 -3.40 24.15 -3.58
N ARG A 51 -2.08 24.12 -3.85
CA ARG A 51 -1.13 25.12 -3.34
C ARG A 51 -1.11 26.41 -4.14
N HIS A 52 -1.22 26.31 -5.45
CA HIS A 52 -0.96 27.44 -6.33
C HIS A 52 -2.19 27.93 -7.09
N GLY A 53 -3.25 27.12 -7.17
CA GLY A 53 -4.48 27.49 -7.86
C GLY A 53 -4.28 27.88 -9.34
N ASP A 54 -3.13 27.54 -9.92
CA ASP A 54 -2.67 28.05 -11.21
C ASP A 54 -2.85 27.00 -12.31
N GLU A 55 -3.54 27.36 -13.40
CA GLU A 55 -3.72 26.51 -14.58
C GLU A 55 -2.41 26.23 -15.35
N LYS A 56 -1.28 26.88 -15.00
CA LYS A 56 0.00 26.65 -15.68
C LYS A 56 0.47 25.20 -15.61
N TRP A 57 0.14 24.49 -14.53
CA TRP A 57 0.44 23.09 -14.41
C TRP A 57 -0.36 22.22 -15.39
N LEU A 58 -1.56 22.64 -15.85
CA LEU A 58 -2.27 22.00 -16.97
C LEU A 58 -1.40 21.93 -18.23
N LYS A 59 -0.62 23.00 -18.48
CA LYS A 59 0.35 23.01 -19.60
C LYS A 59 1.52 22.06 -19.33
N LEU A 60 1.95 21.94 -18.08
CA LEU A 60 2.98 20.99 -17.67
C LEU A 60 2.51 19.56 -17.86
N VAL A 61 1.31 19.23 -17.40
CA VAL A 61 0.68 17.90 -17.57
C VAL A 61 0.50 17.56 -19.06
N ALA A 62 0.13 18.53 -19.88
CA ALA A 62 0.00 18.33 -21.33
C ALA A 62 1.32 17.98 -22.02
N THR A 63 2.47 18.25 -21.40
CA THR A 63 3.78 17.85 -21.91
C THR A 63 4.15 16.41 -21.55
N PHE A 64 3.43 15.77 -20.60
CA PHE A 64 3.66 14.39 -20.25
C PHE A 64 3.02 13.45 -21.29
N SER A 65 3.76 12.43 -21.69
CA SER A 65 3.34 11.44 -22.68
C SER A 65 2.17 10.54 -22.21
N ASN A 66 1.65 10.75 -20.99
CA ASN A 66 0.64 9.92 -20.37
C ASN A 66 -0.73 10.62 -20.36
N GLN A 67 -1.48 10.47 -21.45
CA GLN A 67 -2.81 11.06 -21.63
C GLN A 67 -3.82 10.62 -20.55
N ASP A 68 -3.71 9.40 -20.03
CA ASP A 68 -4.62 8.88 -18.99
C ASP A 68 -4.52 9.72 -17.71
N VAL A 69 -3.28 9.99 -17.24
CA VAL A 69 -3.07 10.82 -16.04
C VAL A 69 -3.61 12.22 -16.23
N CYS A 70 -3.46 12.79 -17.44
CA CYS A 70 -3.97 14.13 -17.75
C CYS A 70 -5.50 14.19 -17.60
N SER A 71 -6.23 13.20 -18.10
CA SER A 71 -7.69 13.18 -17.97
C SER A 71 -8.11 13.02 -16.50
N TRP A 72 -7.48 12.12 -15.75
CA TRP A 72 -7.79 11.92 -14.33
C TRP A 72 -7.57 13.19 -13.49
N VAL A 73 -6.48 13.91 -13.73
CA VAL A 73 -6.19 15.17 -13.05
C VAL A 73 -7.22 16.24 -13.37
N VAL A 74 -7.56 16.42 -14.66
CA VAL A 74 -8.57 17.39 -15.08
C VAL A 74 -9.93 17.10 -14.44
N ASP A 75 -10.34 15.84 -14.43
CA ASP A 75 -11.61 15.43 -13.84
C ASP A 75 -11.60 15.55 -12.30
N ALA A 76 -10.46 15.23 -11.66
CA ALA A 76 -10.29 15.41 -10.22
C ALA A 76 -10.40 16.88 -9.79
N ILE A 77 -9.80 17.79 -10.56
CA ILE A 77 -9.90 19.23 -10.29
C ILE A 77 -11.31 19.75 -10.49
N LYS A 78 -11.97 19.41 -11.61
CA LYS A 78 -13.36 19.80 -11.84
C LYS A 78 -14.25 19.32 -10.73
N TRP A 79 -14.05 18.06 -10.30
CA TRP A 79 -14.78 17.48 -9.20
C TRP A 79 -14.49 18.21 -7.87
N SER A 80 -13.23 18.51 -7.57
CA SER A 80 -12.83 19.24 -6.38
C SER A 80 -13.47 20.62 -6.33
N ASN A 81 -13.35 21.40 -7.39
CA ASN A 81 -13.93 22.75 -7.48
C ASN A 81 -15.46 22.75 -7.34
N THR A 82 -16.12 21.68 -7.76
CA THR A 82 -17.60 21.59 -7.75
C THR A 82 -18.12 20.99 -6.47
N HIS A 83 -17.47 20.00 -5.88
CA HIS A 83 -18.01 19.18 -4.82
C HIS A 83 -17.26 19.28 -3.48
N LEU A 84 -15.94 19.49 -3.50
CA LEU A 84 -15.12 19.53 -2.30
C LEU A 84 -14.89 20.96 -1.81
N GLU A 85 -14.29 21.83 -2.61
CA GLU A 85 -13.91 23.17 -2.19
C GLU A 85 -15.06 24.03 -1.67
N PRO A 86 -16.29 23.98 -2.23
CA PRO A 86 -17.42 24.74 -1.69
C PRO A 86 -17.81 24.33 -0.25
N ARG A 87 -17.48 23.10 0.17
CA ARG A 87 -17.70 22.61 1.53
C ARG A 87 -16.62 23.05 2.51
N CYS A 88 -15.46 23.51 2.02
CA CYS A 88 -14.28 23.77 2.82
C CYS A 88 -14.17 25.25 3.21
N GLN A 89 -13.66 25.50 4.40
CA GLN A 89 -13.09 26.79 4.83
C GLN A 89 -11.65 26.88 4.38
N GLN A 90 -10.92 25.74 4.45
CA GLN A 90 -9.53 25.62 4.08
C GLN A 90 -9.27 24.22 3.51
N VAL A 91 -8.45 24.16 2.48
CA VAL A 91 -7.89 22.92 1.91
C VAL A 91 -6.38 22.99 1.99
N LEU A 92 -5.75 21.94 2.51
CA LEU A 92 -4.31 21.76 2.57
C LEU A 92 -3.95 20.45 1.89
N SER A 93 -2.89 20.44 1.10
CA SER A 93 -2.42 19.24 0.41
C SER A 93 -1.05 18.79 0.92
N GLU A 94 -0.76 17.50 0.77
CA GLU A 94 0.51 16.85 1.14
C GLU A 94 0.96 17.24 2.56
N VAL A 95 0.05 17.18 3.53
CA VAL A 95 0.32 17.56 4.92
C VAL A 95 1.08 16.43 5.60
N TYR A 96 2.31 16.73 6.02
CA TYR A 96 3.08 15.79 6.82
C TYR A 96 2.56 15.72 8.25
N VAL A 97 2.44 14.52 8.77
CA VAL A 97 2.06 14.25 10.15
C VAL A 97 2.85 13.09 10.73
N GLY A 98 3.38 13.24 11.93
CA GLY A 98 3.87 12.17 12.76
C GLY A 98 2.97 12.03 13.99
N TYR A 99 2.61 10.82 14.36
CA TYR A 99 1.80 10.54 15.54
C TYR A 99 2.47 9.49 16.42
N ASN A 100 2.61 9.80 17.71
CA ASN A 100 3.08 8.87 18.73
C ASN A 100 1.87 8.16 19.34
N PHE A 101 1.70 6.89 19.03
CA PHE A 101 0.54 6.10 19.47
C PHE A 101 0.57 5.77 20.98
N GLU A 102 1.73 5.83 21.60
CA GLU A 102 1.90 5.59 23.05
C GLU A 102 1.55 6.85 23.84
N THR A 103 2.17 7.99 23.50
CA THR A 103 2.00 9.26 24.24
C THR A 103 0.79 10.07 23.77
N GLY A 104 0.31 9.86 22.57
CA GLY A 104 -0.73 10.68 21.93
C GLY A 104 -0.20 11.99 21.34
N GLU A 105 1.11 12.21 21.32
CA GLU A 105 1.70 13.42 20.77
C GLU A 105 1.65 13.44 19.25
N SER A 106 1.41 14.64 18.72
CA SER A 106 1.34 14.90 17.28
C SER A 106 2.44 15.87 16.86
N HIS A 107 3.01 15.61 15.69
CA HIS A 107 3.87 16.54 15.00
C HIS A 107 3.38 16.73 13.57
N THR A 108 3.19 17.97 13.15
CA THR A 108 2.67 18.28 11.81
C THR A 108 3.49 19.40 11.19
N ASP A 109 3.79 19.25 9.92
CA ASP A 109 4.44 20.29 9.12
C ASP A 109 3.67 20.47 7.81
N VAL A 110 3.07 21.65 7.67
CA VAL A 110 2.31 22.05 6.48
C VAL A 110 3.20 22.73 5.41
N THR A 111 4.47 22.96 5.73
CA THR A 111 5.43 23.64 4.84
C THR A 111 6.29 22.67 4.04
N VAL A 112 6.23 21.38 4.36
CA VAL A 112 7.00 20.36 3.65
C VAL A 112 6.54 20.26 2.21
N HIS A 113 7.50 20.27 1.29
CA HIS A 113 7.30 20.18 -0.15
C HIS A 113 8.03 18.95 -0.70
N ASP A 114 7.58 18.44 -1.82
CA ASP A 114 8.26 17.40 -2.62
C ASP A 114 8.62 16.15 -1.81
N ARG A 115 7.81 15.77 -0.82
CA ARG A 115 8.04 14.61 0.05
C ARG A 115 9.37 14.65 0.83
N GLN A 116 9.91 15.85 1.07
CA GLN A 116 11.12 16.05 1.86
C GLN A 116 10.83 16.16 3.36
N TYR A 117 10.11 15.22 3.91
CA TYR A 117 9.75 15.20 5.33
C TYR A 117 10.81 14.47 6.18
N PRO A 118 10.86 14.77 7.49
CA PRO A 118 11.75 14.10 8.43
C PRO A 118 11.51 12.58 8.38
N LYS A 119 12.55 11.83 8.04
CA LYS A 119 12.44 10.36 7.93
C LYS A 119 12.56 9.64 9.25
N ASP A 120 13.22 10.29 10.22
CA ASP A 120 13.54 9.69 11.51
C ASP A 120 13.00 10.57 12.66
N MET A 121 11.80 10.22 13.10
CA MET A 121 11.24 10.75 14.35
C MET A 121 11.03 9.57 15.31
N PRO A 122 11.95 9.37 16.27
CA PRO A 122 11.84 8.27 17.24
C PRO A 122 10.50 8.32 17.99
N GLY A 123 9.80 7.20 18.04
CA GLY A 123 8.49 7.09 18.70
C GLY A 123 7.30 7.53 17.87
N PHE A 124 7.51 8.22 16.74
CA PHE A 124 6.43 8.66 15.88
C PHE A 124 6.27 7.76 14.66
N LEU A 125 5.03 7.52 14.25
CA LEU A 125 4.69 6.93 12.97
C LEU A 125 4.47 8.07 11.96
N PRO A 126 5.39 8.29 11.02
CA PRO A 126 5.28 9.37 10.05
C PRO A 126 4.33 9.01 8.91
N GLY A 127 3.71 10.02 8.31
CA GLY A 127 2.90 9.89 7.12
C GLY A 127 2.63 11.23 6.45
N THR A 128 2.10 11.17 5.24
CA THR A 128 1.63 12.32 4.49
C THR A 128 0.17 12.11 4.15
N CYS A 129 -0.64 13.12 4.40
CA CYS A 129 -2.04 13.15 4.02
C CYS A 129 -2.18 13.95 2.73
N ASP A 130 -2.78 13.34 1.70
CA ASP A 130 -2.95 13.99 0.41
C ASP A 130 -3.81 15.24 0.50
N LEU A 131 -4.88 15.18 1.33
CA LEU A 131 -5.77 16.30 1.58
C LEU A 131 -6.24 16.35 3.05
N VAL A 132 -6.15 17.56 3.62
CA VAL A 132 -6.74 17.92 4.91
C VAL A 132 -7.67 19.10 4.67
N CYS A 133 -8.97 18.93 4.95
CA CYS A 133 -9.94 20.00 4.74
C CYS A 133 -10.64 20.38 6.06
N LEU A 134 -10.60 21.66 6.39
CA LEU A 134 -11.47 22.21 7.42
C LEU A 134 -12.82 22.50 6.78
N LEU A 135 -13.83 21.74 7.14
CA LEU A 135 -15.16 21.87 6.56
C LEU A 135 -15.94 23.04 7.21
N ARG A 136 -16.90 23.59 6.47
CA ARG A 136 -17.75 24.71 6.96
C ARG A 136 -18.67 24.31 8.10
N ASP A 137 -18.97 23.00 8.25
CA ASP A 137 -19.72 22.46 9.38
C ASP A 137 -18.88 22.27 10.66
N GLY A 138 -17.60 22.63 10.61
CA GLY A 138 -16.67 22.51 11.73
C GLY A 138 -15.91 21.19 11.82
N SER A 139 -16.24 20.22 10.97
CA SER A 139 -15.54 18.93 10.95
C SER A 139 -14.21 19.01 10.20
N LEU A 140 -13.34 18.02 10.44
CA LEU A 140 -12.07 17.80 9.76
C LEU A 140 -12.24 16.63 8.78
N LEU A 141 -12.03 16.88 7.49
CA LEU A 141 -11.96 15.83 6.48
C LEU A 141 -10.49 15.49 6.22
N VAL A 142 -10.16 14.20 6.35
CA VAL A 142 -8.86 13.62 6.03
C VAL A 142 -9.05 12.71 4.83
N ALA A 143 -8.45 13.04 3.70
CA ALA A 143 -8.70 12.34 2.46
C ALA A 143 -7.42 11.90 1.76
N ASP A 144 -7.55 10.82 1.00
CA ASP A 144 -6.46 10.19 0.24
C ASP A 144 -6.91 9.92 -1.19
N TRP A 145 -6.11 10.36 -2.15
CA TRP A 145 -6.34 10.12 -3.56
C TRP A 145 -5.84 8.74 -3.98
N LYS A 146 -6.62 8.03 -4.77
CA LYS A 146 -6.25 6.74 -5.34
C LYS A 146 -6.50 6.72 -6.85
N THR A 147 -5.47 6.36 -7.61
CA THR A 147 -5.55 6.15 -9.07
C THR A 147 -5.71 4.69 -9.45
N GLY A 148 -6.14 3.86 -8.51
CA GLY A 148 -6.35 2.42 -8.70
C GLY A 148 -6.97 1.79 -7.48
N GLY A 149 -7.34 0.51 -7.58
CA GLY A 149 -7.85 -0.25 -6.44
C GLY A 149 -6.76 -0.43 -5.36
N GLY A 150 -7.11 -0.18 -4.11
CA GLY A 150 -6.22 -0.40 -2.96
C GLY A 150 -7.02 -0.86 -1.75
N THR A 151 -6.38 -1.67 -0.90
CA THR A 151 -6.93 -2.10 0.39
C THR A 151 -6.14 -1.45 1.52
N GLY A 152 -6.77 -1.21 2.67
CA GLY A 152 -6.13 -0.71 3.88
C GLY A 152 -5.93 0.81 3.93
N ALA A 153 -6.45 1.58 2.98
CA ALA A 153 -6.41 3.04 3.02
C ALA A 153 -7.20 3.60 4.21
N ASP A 154 -8.25 2.92 4.65
CA ASP A 154 -9.00 3.25 5.86
C ASP A 154 -8.11 3.31 7.11
N LYS A 155 -7.24 2.32 7.30
CA LYS A 155 -6.29 2.27 8.43
C LYS A 155 -5.22 3.34 8.34
N GLN A 156 -4.76 3.65 7.14
CA GLN A 156 -3.87 4.77 6.87
C GLN A 156 -4.53 6.09 7.30
N LEU A 157 -5.75 6.34 6.82
CA LEU A 157 -6.48 7.57 7.11
C LEU A 157 -6.79 7.72 8.61
N MET A 158 -7.14 6.64 9.31
CA MET A 158 -7.36 6.67 10.77
C MET A 158 -6.07 7.06 11.51
N SER A 159 -4.91 6.52 11.10
CA SER A 159 -3.63 6.87 11.71
C SER A 159 -3.25 8.33 11.47
N LEU A 160 -3.47 8.85 10.26
CA LEU A 160 -3.24 10.27 9.94
C LEU A 160 -4.21 11.19 10.68
N ALA A 161 -5.49 10.79 10.76
CA ALA A 161 -6.54 11.56 11.42
C ALA A 161 -6.26 11.80 12.91
N LEU A 162 -5.68 10.82 13.61
CA LEU A 162 -5.28 10.97 15.01
C LEU A 162 -4.32 12.15 15.20
N GLY A 163 -3.27 12.22 14.41
CA GLY A 163 -2.30 13.30 14.48
C GLY A 163 -2.85 14.65 14.00
N LEU A 164 -3.58 14.65 12.87
CA LEU A 164 -4.14 15.86 12.29
C LEU A 164 -5.23 16.48 13.18
N ARG A 165 -6.07 15.65 13.77
CA ARG A 165 -7.14 16.12 14.67
C ARG A 165 -6.61 16.89 15.88
N ASP A 166 -5.47 16.47 16.42
CA ASP A 166 -4.86 17.14 17.55
C ASP A 166 -4.29 18.52 17.17
N VAL A 167 -3.77 18.63 15.96
CA VAL A 167 -3.22 19.91 15.44
C VAL A 167 -4.32 20.86 14.98
N PHE A 168 -5.34 20.36 14.29
CA PHE A 168 -6.42 21.18 13.74
C PHE A 168 -7.64 21.26 14.68
N ARG A 169 -7.44 21.63 15.94
CA ARG A 169 -8.51 21.84 16.93
C ARG A 169 -9.47 22.97 16.52
N SER A 170 -10.66 22.97 17.10
CA SER A 170 -11.58 24.10 17.02
C SER A 170 -11.03 25.32 17.77
N ALA A 171 -11.60 26.48 17.51
CA ALA A 171 -11.17 27.73 18.16
C ALA A 171 -11.30 27.71 19.70
N ASP A 172 -12.21 26.90 20.24
CA ASP A 172 -12.39 26.65 21.66
C ASP A 172 -11.44 25.58 22.23
N GLY A 173 -10.53 25.04 21.42
CA GLY A 173 -9.60 23.98 21.79
C GLY A 173 -10.19 22.56 21.76
N SER A 174 -11.47 22.39 21.44
CA SER A 174 -12.09 21.07 21.31
C SER A 174 -11.59 20.30 20.08
N LEU A 175 -11.66 18.97 20.15
CA LEU A 175 -11.37 18.12 19.01
C LEU A 175 -12.50 18.19 18.00
N ARG A 176 -12.17 18.33 16.72
CA ARG A 176 -13.18 18.36 15.64
C ARG A 176 -13.73 16.97 15.38
N PRO A 177 -15.03 16.84 15.00
CA PRO A 177 -15.52 15.62 14.37
C PRO A 177 -14.68 15.30 13.13
N VAL A 178 -14.42 14.01 12.90
CA VAL A 178 -13.58 13.57 11.79
C VAL A 178 -14.40 12.84 10.75
N ARG A 179 -14.16 13.20 9.49
CA ARG A 179 -14.60 12.47 8.31
C ARG A 179 -13.38 11.97 7.56
N LEU A 180 -13.46 10.77 7.05
CA LEU A 180 -12.43 10.16 6.22
C LEU A 180 -12.96 10.00 4.80
N ALA A 181 -12.10 10.17 3.80
CA ALA A 181 -12.49 9.92 2.43
C ALA A 181 -11.39 9.25 1.61
N ILE A 182 -11.77 8.31 0.76
CA ILE A 182 -10.95 7.81 -0.31
C ILE A 182 -11.52 8.34 -1.63
N LEU A 183 -10.71 9.06 -2.37
CA LEU A 183 -11.09 9.73 -3.61
C LEU A 183 -10.49 8.95 -4.78
N TYR A 184 -11.28 8.08 -5.40
CA TYR A 184 -10.83 7.29 -6.54
C TYR A 184 -10.91 8.11 -7.83
N ALA A 185 -9.76 8.44 -8.41
CA ALA A 185 -9.66 9.02 -9.74
C ALA A 185 -9.51 7.90 -10.78
N THR A 186 -10.49 7.75 -11.66
CA THR A 186 -10.57 6.69 -12.66
C THR A 186 -10.92 7.29 -14.04
N GLU A 187 -10.93 6.45 -15.07
CA GLU A 187 -11.39 6.82 -16.41
C GLU A 187 -12.88 7.24 -16.45
N GLN A 188 -13.68 6.84 -15.45
CA GLN A 188 -15.09 7.20 -15.32
C GLN A 188 -15.30 8.47 -14.47
N GLY A 189 -14.22 9.13 -14.06
CA GLY A 189 -14.26 10.30 -13.20
C GLY A 189 -13.90 10.00 -11.74
N VAL A 190 -14.30 10.88 -10.83
CA VAL A 190 -14.00 10.77 -9.41
C VAL A 190 -15.14 10.07 -8.66
N HIS A 191 -14.79 9.03 -7.93
CA HIS A 191 -15.70 8.26 -7.07
C HIS A 191 -15.28 8.42 -5.61
N PRO A 192 -15.93 9.32 -4.82
CA PRO A 192 -15.62 9.48 -3.42
C PRO A 192 -16.28 8.37 -2.58
N VAL A 193 -15.52 7.84 -1.63
CA VAL A 193 -16.02 7.02 -0.54
C VAL A 193 -15.73 7.79 0.74
N GLU A 194 -16.73 8.42 1.33
CA GLU A 194 -16.64 9.26 2.53
C GLU A 194 -17.44 8.62 3.67
N TRP A 195 -16.89 8.66 4.88
CA TRP A 195 -17.58 8.20 6.10
C TRP A 195 -17.14 8.99 7.31
N GLU A 196 -17.98 9.02 8.32
CA GLU A 196 -17.67 9.59 9.63
C GLU A 196 -16.97 8.53 10.49
N VAL A 197 -16.05 8.97 11.33
CA VAL A 197 -15.40 8.11 12.30
C VAL A 197 -15.60 8.69 13.71
N THR A 198 -16.00 7.83 14.61
CA THR A 198 -16.26 8.22 16.01
C THR A 198 -14.96 8.32 16.82
N ASP A 199 -15.01 9.04 17.94
CA ASP A 199 -13.91 9.10 18.91
C ASP A 199 -13.54 7.71 19.44
N ALA A 200 -14.54 6.86 19.64
CA ALA A 200 -14.32 5.49 20.12
C ALA A 200 -13.59 4.62 19.09
N GLU A 201 -13.91 4.78 17.80
CA GLU A 201 -13.21 4.07 16.72
C GLU A 201 -11.77 4.55 16.57
N LEU A 202 -11.53 5.86 16.63
CA LEU A 202 -10.16 6.42 16.61
C LEU A 202 -9.34 5.97 17.81
N GLU A 203 -9.93 5.97 19.01
CA GLU A 203 -9.25 5.51 20.21
C GLU A 203 -8.95 3.99 20.16
N SER A 204 -9.90 3.20 19.68
CA SER A 204 -9.67 1.76 19.46
C SER A 204 -8.54 1.51 18.46
N HIS A 205 -8.48 2.28 17.37
CA HIS A 205 -7.40 2.22 16.41
C HIS A 205 -6.05 2.63 17.03
N ARG A 206 -6.03 3.70 17.84
CA ARG A 206 -4.84 4.15 18.56
C ARG A 206 -4.28 3.06 19.45
N GLN A 207 -5.13 2.42 20.26
CA GLN A 207 -4.73 1.34 21.17
C GLN A 207 -4.21 0.12 20.42
N ALA A 208 -4.89 -0.29 19.34
CA ALA A 208 -4.45 -1.39 18.51
C ALA A 208 -3.08 -1.12 17.87
N MET A 209 -2.87 0.10 17.37
CA MET A 209 -1.58 0.51 16.79
C MET A 209 -0.48 0.59 17.85
N ALA A 210 -0.74 1.15 19.04
CA ALA A 210 0.21 1.20 20.15
C ALA A 210 0.66 -0.21 20.54
N PHE A 211 -0.28 -1.13 20.69
CA PHE A 211 -0.01 -2.53 21.00
C PHE A 211 0.89 -3.19 19.93
N GLN A 212 0.56 -3.02 18.66
CA GLN A 212 1.36 -3.60 17.57
C GLN A 212 2.74 -2.97 17.45
N LEU A 213 2.85 -1.64 17.63
CA LEU A 213 4.14 -0.95 17.57
C LEU A 213 5.08 -1.34 18.70
N ALA A 214 4.56 -1.62 19.90
CA ALA A 214 5.34 -2.13 21.02
C ALA A 214 5.95 -3.52 20.71
N ASP A 215 5.27 -4.33 19.89
CA ASP A 215 5.70 -5.66 19.48
C ASP A 215 6.67 -5.67 18.27
N VAL A 216 6.87 -4.52 17.60
CA VAL A 216 7.84 -4.43 16.50
C VAL A 216 9.26 -4.68 17.01
N GLY A 217 9.93 -5.66 16.42
CA GLY A 217 11.25 -6.12 16.87
C GLY A 217 11.22 -7.23 17.92
N VAL A 218 10.08 -7.46 18.58
CA VAL A 218 9.86 -8.58 19.50
C VAL A 218 9.29 -9.77 18.73
N ARG A 219 8.18 -9.56 18.00
CA ARG A 219 7.57 -10.58 17.14
C ARG A 219 8.24 -10.61 15.76
N THR A 220 9.34 -11.32 15.66
CA THR A 220 10.15 -11.43 14.44
C THR A 220 9.81 -12.66 13.59
N GLU A 221 9.01 -13.58 14.12
CA GLU A 221 8.61 -14.77 13.39
C GLU A 221 7.66 -14.43 12.24
N PRO A 222 7.89 -15.01 11.06
CA PRO A 222 7.01 -14.78 9.92
C PRO A 222 5.67 -15.49 10.11
N VAL A 223 4.60 -14.75 9.88
CA VAL A 223 3.23 -15.28 9.86
C VAL A 223 2.64 -15.07 8.47
N PRO A 224 2.85 -15.98 7.51
CA PRO A 224 2.33 -15.87 6.17
C PRO A 224 0.80 -15.86 6.13
N GLY A 225 0.22 -14.98 5.31
CA GLY A 225 -1.22 -14.88 5.14
C GLY A 225 -1.61 -13.94 3.99
N ILE A 226 -2.91 -13.68 3.84
CA ILE A 226 -3.45 -12.83 2.79
C ILE A 226 -2.88 -11.40 2.83
N HIS A 227 -2.59 -10.89 4.03
CA HIS A 227 -1.97 -9.58 4.22
C HIS A 227 -0.62 -9.45 3.51
N CYS A 228 0.11 -10.55 3.29
CA CYS A 228 1.36 -10.53 2.53
C CYS A 228 1.16 -10.06 1.11
N SER A 229 0.03 -10.40 0.52
CA SER A 229 -0.30 -10.08 -0.86
C SER A 229 -1.21 -8.86 -1.01
N GLN A 230 -2.24 -8.74 -0.20
CA GLN A 230 -3.21 -7.65 -0.30
C GLN A 230 -2.65 -6.32 0.19
N LEU A 231 -1.78 -6.35 1.21
CA LEU A 231 -1.20 -5.16 1.81
C LEU A 231 0.22 -4.85 1.30
N TYR A 232 0.64 -5.51 0.21
CA TYR A 232 1.93 -5.26 -0.45
C TYR A 232 3.14 -5.32 0.50
N CYS A 233 3.31 -6.46 1.20
CA CYS A 233 4.46 -6.69 2.06
C CYS A 233 5.77 -6.63 1.26
N ASN A 234 6.65 -5.68 1.58
CA ASN A 234 7.91 -5.47 0.88
C ASN A 234 8.93 -6.62 1.08
N HIS A 235 8.68 -7.51 2.05
CA HIS A 235 9.55 -8.65 2.35
C HIS A 235 9.05 -9.97 1.77
N LEU A 236 7.99 -9.94 0.97
CA LEU A 236 7.35 -11.15 0.45
C LEU A 236 8.36 -12.07 -0.26
N ALA A 237 9.24 -11.49 -1.07
CA ALA A 237 10.22 -12.23 -1.88
C ALA A 237 11.27 -12.99 -1.05
N TYR A 238 11.59 -12.50 0.14
CA TYR A 238 12.61 -13.08 1.03
C TYR A 238 12.02 -13.56 2.36
N CYS A 239 10.71 -13.71 2.43
CA CYS A 239 10.05 -14.14 3.65
C CYS A 239 10.38 -15.61 3.95
N PRO A 240 11.10 -15.93 5.04
CA PRO A 240 11.45 -17.30 5.37
C PRO A 240 10.22 -18.16 5.65
N GLY A 241 9.11 -17.58 6.12
CA GLY A 241 7.86 -18.31 6.29
C GLY A 241 7.24 -18.76 4.98
N ILE A 242 7.38 -17.95 3.92
CA ILE A 242 6.93 -18.33 2.57
C ILE A 242 7.96 -19.25 1.91
N ALA A 243 9.27 -19.00 2.08
CA ALA A 243 10.33 -19.89 1.62
C ALA A 243 10.19 -21.28 2.23
N ALA A 244 10.05 -21.41 3.54
CA ALA A 244 9.80 -22.69 4.21
C ALA A 244 8.54 -23.39 3.68
N THR A 245 7.56 -22.65 3.22
CA THR A 245 6.37 -23.17 2.58
C THR A 245 6.67 -23.74 1.18
N VAL A 246 7.57 -23.08 0.45
CA VAL A 246 8.01 -23.51 -0.90
C VAL A 246 9.05 -24.61 -0.81
N ASP A 247 10.05 -24.48 0.08
CA ASP A 247 11.14 -25.47 0.25
C ASP A 247 10.64 -26.81 0.75
N GLY A 248 9.72 -26.82 1.69
CA GLY A 248 9.07 -28.06 2.08
C GLY A 248 8.15 -28.64 1.01
N ALA A 249 7.87 -27.90 -0.07
CA ALA A 249 7.27 -28.43 -1.29
C ALA A 249 8.34 -28.92 -2.29
N ALA A 250 9.59 -28.42 -2.18
CA ALA A 250 10.72 -28.83 -3.00
C ALA A 250 11.40 -30.13 -2.51
N GLU A 251 11.18 -30.56 -1.28
CA GLU A 251 11.63 -31.88 -0.77
C GLU A 251 10.85 -33.07 -1.33
N ALA A 252 9.85 -32.82 -2.19
CA ALA A 252 9.24 -33.88 -2.96
C ALA A 252 10.23 -34.37 -4.06
N PRO A 253 10.54 -35.67 -4.14
CA PRO A 253 11.56 -36.19 -5.03
C PRO A 253 11.21 -35.86 -6.49
N GLN A 254 12.19 -35.24 -7.17
CA GLN A 254 12.29 -35.04 -8.60
C GLN A 254 11.37 -34.00 -9.25
N GLY A 255 11.78 -32.74 -9.15
CA GLY A 255 11.83 -31.81 -10.30
C GLY A 255 10.55 -31.16 -10.82
N LEU A 256 9.41 -31.69 -10.53
CA LEU A 256 8.10 -31.06 -10.77
C LEU A 256 7.27 -31.27 -9.51
N LEU A 257 6.95 -30.20 -8.83
CA LEU A 257 5.95 -30.27 -7.77
C LEU A 257 4.65 -30.77 -8.39
N PRO A 258 4.21 -32.03 -8.14
CA PRO A 258 2.87 -32.38 -8.51
C PRO A 258 1.95 -31.42 -7.78
N ALA A 259 0.94 -30.88 -8.46
CA ALA A 259 -0.11 -30.09 -7.82
C ALA A 259 -0.63 -30.79 -6.55
N ALA A 260 -0.55 -32.13 -6.51
CA ALA A 260 -0.81 -32.98 -5.37
C ALA A 260 0.08 -32.74 -4.14
N SER A 261 1.33 -32.27 -4.26
CA SER A 261 2.21 -31.99 -3.12
C SER A 261 1.89 -30.65 -2.48
N LEU A 262 1.59 -29.65 -3.29
CA LEU A 262 1.03 -28.38 -2.83
C LEU A 262 -0.30 -28.61 -2.13
N VAL A 263 -1.16 -29.42 -2.71
CA VAL A 263 -2.47 -29.81 -2.16
C VAL A 263 -2.32 -30.51 -0.81
N ARG A 264 -1.39 -31.47 -0.64
CA ARG A 264 -1.16 -32.16 0.64
C ARG A 264 -0.61 -31.27 1.73
N LYS A 265 0.37 -30.43 1.40
CA LYS A 265 1.03 -29.58 2.39
C LYS A 265 0.11 -28.48 2.91
N TYR A 266 -0.78 -27.98 2.07
CA TYR A 266 -1.75 -26.95 2.48
C TYR A 266 -3.04 -27.54 3.05
N ASN A 267 -3.11 -28.86 3.25
CA ASN A 267 -4.34 -29.54 3.66
C ASN A 267 -5.54 -29.21 2.75
N ILE A 268 -5.28 -29.10 1.43
CA ILE A 268 -6.29 -28.81 0.41
C ILE A 268 -6.99 -30.11 -0.03
N GLN A 269 -6.60 -31.27 0.55
CA GLN A 269 -7.18 -32.56 0.22
C GLN A 269 -8.61 -32.73 0.71
N GLU A 270 -9.00 -31.99 1.73
CA GLU A 270 -10.36 -31.98 2.23
C GLU A 270 -11.12 -30.84 1.58
N ALA A 271 -12.34 -31.10 1.18
CA ALA A 271 -13.24 -30.02 0.78
C ALA A 271 -13.34 -29.01 1.95
N PRO A 272 -13.38 -27.69 1.65
CA PRO A 272 -13.49 -26.70 2.70
C PRO A 272 -14.66 -27.01 3.63
N SER A 273 -14.39 -27.12 4.92
CA SER A 273 -15.41 -27.46 5.93
C SER A 273 -16.26 -26.25 6.35
N SER A 274 -15.82 -25.04 6.00
CA SER A 274 -16.56 -23.78 6.24
C SER A 274 -16.11 -22.70 5.25
N ALA A 275 -16.82 -21.58 5.20
CA ALA A 275 -16.46 -20.42 4.40
C ALA A 275 -15.11 -19.82 4.85
N GLU A 276 -14.85 -19.78 6.16
CA GLU A 276 -13.59 -19.32 6.75
C GLU A 276 -12.43 -20.23 6.37
N HIS A 277 -12.64 -21.55 6.39
CA HIS A 277 -11.64 -22.52 5.96
C HIS A 277 -11.33 -22.38 4.47
N ALA A 278 -12.34 -22.21 3.62
CA ALA A 278 -12.16 -21.91 2.19
C ALA A 278 -11.38 -20.62 1.97
N GLY A 279 -11.70 -19.56 2.72
CA GLY A 279 -10.97 -18.30 2.74
C GLY A 279 -9.49 -18.49 3.06
N SER A 280 -9.18 -19.19 4.15
CA SER A 280 -7.79 -19.48 4.58
C SER A 280 -6.98 -20.25 3.53
N ILE A 281 -7.60 -21.20 2.83
CA ILE A 281 -6.97 -21.91 1.72
C ILE A 281 -6.66 -20.95 0.56
N MET A 282 -7.63 -20.12 0.16
CA MET A 282 -7.43 -19.16 -0.93
C MET A 282 -6.38 -18.11 -0.62
N GLU A 283 -6.25 -17.69 0.63
CA GLU A 283 -5.21 -16.80 1.10
C GLU A 283 -3.80 -17.36 0.82
N ARG A 284 -3.57 -18.60 1.23
CA ARG A 284 -2.29 -19.29 1.03
C ARG A 284 -1.97 -19.50 -0.45
N VAL A 285 -2.97 -19.89 -1.24
CA VAL A 285 -2.83 -20.05 -2.70
C VAL A 285 -2.46 -18.73 -3.36
N THR A 286 -3.07 -17.63 -2.93
CA THR A 286 -2.79 -16.31 -3.50
C THR A 286 -1.37 -15.85 -3.17
N ALA A 287 -0.91 -16.04 -1.93
CA ALA A 287 0.47 -15.73 -1.54
C ALA A 287 1.49 -16.57 -2.34
N ALA A 288 1.25 -17.88 -2.47
CA ALA A 288 2.11 -18.78 -3.24
C ALA A 288 2.20 -18.39 -4.73
N LYS A 289 1.06 -18.04 -5.35
CA LYS A 289 1.03 -17.60 -6.76
C LYS A 289 1.90 -16.36 -7.01
N ARG A 290 1.87 -15.36 -6.10
CA ARG A 290 2.70 -14.16 -6.24
C ARG A 290 4.18 -14.47 -6.12
N GLN A 291 4.56 -15.35 -5.19
CA GLN A 291 5.94 -15.76 -5.03
C GLN A 291 6.45 -16.52 -6.25
N LEU A 292 5.65 -17.43 -6.80
CA LEU A 292 5.98 -18.15 -8.03
C LEU A 292 6.17 -17.19 -9.21
N ALA A 293 5.27 -16.21 -9.37
CA ALA A 293 5.40 -15.19 -10.41
C ALA A 293 6.69 -14.36 -10.27
N PHE A 294 7.12 -14.09 -9.03
CA PHE A 294 8.39 -13.43 -8.77
C PHE A 294 9.59 -14.26 -9.21
N TYR A 295 9.65 -15.54 -8.83
CA TYR A 295 10.72 -16.44 -9.28
C TYR A 295 10.71 -16.61 -10.79
N GLU A 296 9.55 -16.72 -11.40
CA GLU A 296 9.42 -16.78 -12.85
C GLU A 296 10.05 -15.58 -13.54
N LYS A 297 9.76 -14.35 -13.06
CA LYS A 297 10.39 -13.13 -13.58
C LYS A 297 11.91 -13.15 -13.45
N ARG A 298 12.45 -13.60 -12.31
CA ARG A 298 13.90 -13.71 -12.12
C ARG A 298 14.54 -14.72 -13.07
N ILE A 299 13.89 -15.87 -13.30
CA ILE A 299 14.36 -16.86 -14.27
C ILE A 299 14.30 -16.25 -15.68
N GLN A 300 13.23 -15.52 -16.01
CA GLN A 300 13.11 -14.84 -17.30
C GLN A 300 14.23 -13.83 -17.51
N GLN A 301 14.56 -13.05 -16.48
CA GLN A 301 15.67 -12.10 -16.53
C GLN A 301 17.02 -12.81 -16.68
N TYR A 302 17.28 -13.82 -15.85
CA TYR A 302 18.51 -14.62 -15.95
C TYR A 302 18.70 -15.18 -17.37
N VAL A 303 17.65 -15.68 -18.00
CA VAL A 303 17.69 -16.16 -19.38
C VAL A 303 17.86 -15.02 -20.39
N ALA A 304 17.27 -13.84 -20.11
CA ALA A 304 17.44 -12.65 -20.95
C ALA A 304 18.89 -12.13 -20.93
N ASP A 305 19.58 -12.27 -19.79
CA ASP A 305 20.98 -11.90 -19.58
C ASP A 305 21.96 -12.96 -20.10
N GLY A 306 21.46 -13.96 -20.81
CA GLY A 306 22.27 -15.01 -21.45
C GLY A 306 22.48 -16.26 -20.58
N GLY A 307 21.83 -16.35 -19.42
CA GLY A 307 21.83 -17.55 -18.61
C GLY A 307 21.05 -18.69 -19.25
N THR A 308 21.37 -19.93 -18.86
CA THR A 308 20.67 -21.12 -19.33
C THR A 308 19.84 -21.73 -18.22
N CYS A 309 18.52 -21.92 -18.46
CA CYS A 309 17.61 -22.57 -17.53
C CYS A 309 17.17 -23.92 -18.13
N LEU A 310 17.54 -25.01 -17.47
CA LEU A 310 17.31 -26.37 -17.93
C LEU A 310 16.47 -27.14 -16.91
N ALA A 311 15.54 -27.97 -17.42
CA ALA A 311 14.78 -28.93 -16.61
C ALA A 311 14.65 -30.25 -17.38
N GLY A 312 15.50 -31.22 -17.03
CA GLY A 312 15.60 -32.46 -17.78
C GLY A 312 15.93 -32.21 -19.25
N ASP A 313 15.07 -32.70 -20.14
CA ASP A 313 15.23 -32.54 -21.59
C ASP A 313 14.68 -31.23 -22.15
N PHE A 314 14.31 -30.30 -21.27
CA PHE A 314 13.71 -29.02 -21.65
C PHE A 314 14.63 -27.84 -21.31
N GLU A 315 14.61 -26.85 -22.17
CA GLU A 315 15.27 -25.56 -22.00
C GLU A 315 14.23 -24.44 -21.97
N TYR A 316 14.32 -23.56 -20.98
CA TYR A 316 13.53 -22.34 -20.91
C TYR A 316 14.28 -21.21 -21.62
N SER A 317 13.68 -20.63 -22.65
CA SER A 317 14.36 -19.64 -23.48
C SER A 317 13.47 -18.48 -23.87
N LYS A 318 14.08 -17.31 -24.08
CA LYS A 318 13.43 -16.09 -24.59
C LYS A 318 13.11 -16.28 -26.09
N LYS A 319 11.95 -15.81 -26.50
CA LYS A 319 11.51 -15.67 -27.88
C LYS A 319 10.96 -14.28 -28.12
N ALA A 320 10.66 -13.95 -29.38
CA ALA A 320 10.10 -12.64 -29.76
C ALA A 320 8.77 -12.33 -29.03
N ASP A 321 7.99 -13.37 -28.74
CA ASP A 321 6.66 -13.32 -28.12
C ASP A 321 6.64 -13.74 -26.64
N GLY A 322 7.80 -13.80 -25.97
CA GLY A 322 7.93 -14.13 -24.54
C GLY A 322 8.87 -15.29 -24.24
N HIS A 323 8.76 -15.86 -23.03
CA HIS A 323 9.58 -16.97 -22.58
C HIS A 323 8.77 -18.27 -22.60
N ARG A 324 9.39 -19.38 -23.03
CA ARG A 324 8.73 -20.69 -22.99
C ARG A 324 9.74 -21.84 -22.86
N TRP A 325 9.25 -22.97 -22.36
CA TRP A 325 9.97 -24.22 -22.35
C TRP A 325 9.96 -24.85 -23.75
N ARG A 326 11.06 -25.43 -24.14
CA ARG A 326 11.18 -26.25 -25.37
C ARG A 326 12.06 -27.46 -25.13
N ALA A 327 11.82 -28.53 -25.84
CA ALA A 327 12.70 -29.68 -25.82
C ALA A 327 14.09 -29.32 -26.36
N ARG A 328 15.12 -29.84 -25.72
CA ARG A 328 16.50 -29.76 -26.21
C ARG A 328 16.61 -30.61 -27.46
N LYS A 329 17.27 -30.09 -28.48
CA LYS A 329 17.61 -30.85 -29.69
C LYS A 329 18.79 -31.75 -29.43
#